data_f12b23ecc2a5c78ab4ddc5d4cb3763c0
#
_entry.id   f12b23ecc2a5c78ab4ddc5d4cb3763c0
#
_cell.length_a   1.000
_cell.length_b   1.000
_cell.length_c   1.000
_cell.angle_alpha   90.00
_cell.angle_beta   90.00
_cell.angle_gamma   90.00
#
_symmetry.space_group_name_H-M   'P 1'
#
loop_
_entity.id
_entity.type
_entity.pdbx_description
1 polymer ?
#
loop_
_entity_poly.entity_id
_entity_poly.type
_entity_poly.pdbx_seq_one_letter_code
_entity_poly.pdbx_strand_id
1 'polypeptide(L)'
;MLGSSEAVAHKATRRARQGKLARCWLVGIALFIVNLCFVKTNSVAADNYKPTHYKQYILITLNDFTEAYCLVELYTKENSRWDPKARNGSHVGIPQGRSKWLGTVNGVKQIDWGIKYINNRYGSMCNALDHFKRKGWH
;
A
#
# COMPACT_ATOMS: atom_id res chain seq x y z
N MET A 1 -32.13 -69.99 -14.36
CA MET A 1 -32.55 -68.91 -13.46
C MET A 1 -31.35 -68.43 -12.64
N LEU A 2 -30.38 -67.76 -13.25
CA LEU A 2 -29.16 -67.24 -12.58
C LEU A 2 -28.79 -65.83 -13.04
N GLY A 3 -29.77 -65.00 -13.44
CA GLY A 3 -29.49 -63.68 -13.98
C GLY A 3 -29.86 -62.48 -13.05
N SER A 4 -30.50 -62.71 -11.91
CA SER A 4 -31.10 -61.64 -11.10
C SER A 4 -30.23 -61.17 -9.93
N SER A 5 -29.27 -62.01 -9.52
CA SER A 5 -28.42 -61.66 -8.34
C SER A 5 -27.23 -60.77 -8.67
N GLU A 6 -26.63 -60.93 -9.87
CA GLU A 6 -25.46 -60.09 -10.24
C GLU A 6 -25.83 -58.64 -10.62
N ALA A 7 -27.01 -58.43 -11.21
CA ALA A 7 -27.47 -57.08 -11.57
C ALA A 7 -27.75 -56.22 -10.35
N VAL A 8 -28.19 -56.81 -9.24
CA VAL A 8 -28.46 -56.08 -7.99
C VAL A 8 -27.16 -55.72 -7.29
N ALA A 9 -26.16 -56.58 -7.28
CA ALA A 9 -24.84 -56.32 -6.70
C ALA A 9 -24.09 -55.21 -7.45
N HIS A 10 -24.20 -55.18 -8.78
CA HIS A 10 -23.56 -54.13 -9.61
C HIS A 10 -24.20 -52.77 -9.44
N LYS A 11 -25.51 -52.67 -9.18
CA LYS A 11 -26.19 -51.41 -8.88
C LYS A 11 -25.86 -50.85 -7.50
N ALA A 12 -25.68 -51.70 -6.52
CA ALA A 12 -25.31 -51.32 -5.16
C ALA A 12 -23.90 -50.73 -5.09
N THR A 13 -22.93 -51.34 -5.80
CA THR A 13 -21.55 -50.88 -5.86
C THR A 13 -21.41 -49.55 -6.60
N ARG A 14 -22.20 -49.30 -7.65
CA ARG A 14 -22.18 -48.00 -8.35
C ARG A 14 -22.74 -46.86 -7.49
N ARG A 15 -23.82 -47.08 -6.70
CA ARG A 15 -24.37 -46.09 -5.80
C ARG A 15 -23.42 -45.73 -4.64
N ALA A 16 -22.70 -46.70 -4.09
CA ALA A 16 -21.73 -46.45 -3.02
C ALA A 16 -20.51 -45.68 -3.50
N ARG A 17 -20.08 -45.85 -4.78
CA ARG A 17 -18.96 -45.07 -5.34
C ARG A 17 -19.32 -43.62 -5.64
N GLN A 18 -20.55 -43.34 -6.11
CA GLN A 18 -20.98 -41.96 -6.38
C GLN A 18 -21.15 -41.12 -5.11
N GLY A 19 -21.59 -41.74 -4.02
CA GLY A 19 -21.73 -41.01 -2.73
C GLY A 19 -20.41 -40.60 -2.10
N LYS A 20 -19.33 -41.33 -2.31
CA LYS A 20 -18.00 -40.99 -1.77
C LYS A 20 -17.32 -39.89 -2.56
N LEU A 21 -17.47 -39.86 -3.88
CA LEU A 21 -16.92 -38.77 -4.72
C LEU A 21 -17.62 -37.45 -4.50
N ALA A 22 -18.94 -37.46 -4.33
CA ALA A 22 -19.70 -36.22 -4.04
C ALA A 22 -19.33 -35.59 -2.68
N ARG A 23 -19.06 -36.44 -1.65
CA ARG A 23 -18.64 -35.94 -0.32
C ARG A 23 -17.23 -35.33 -0.34
N CYS A 24 -16.30 -35.92 -1.09
CA CYS A 24 -14.96 -35.32 -1.24
C CYS A 24 -14.99 -33.98 -1.97
N TRP A 25 -15.87 -33.81 -2.95
CA TRP A 25 -16.02 -32.54 -3.69
C TRP A 25 -16.56 -31.44 -2.83
N LEU A 26 -17.57 -31.72 -2.00
CA LEU A 26 -18.17 -30.71 -1.10
C LEU A 26 -17.20 -30.28 0.00
N VAL A 27 -16.38 -31.19 0.54
CA VAL A 27 -15.35 -30.85 1.53
C VAL A 27 -14.25 -29.98 0.90
N GLY A 28 -13.82 -30.29 -0.33
CA GLY A 28 -12.84 -29.49 -1.06
C GLY A 28 -13.31 -28.07 -1.35
N ILE A 29 -14.57 -27.91 -1.77
CA ILE A 29 -15.16 -26.60 -2.01
C ILE A 29 -15.31 -25.80 -0.70
N ALA A 30 -15.72 -26.44 0.39
CA ALA A 30 -15.83 -25.78 1.69
C ALA A 30 -14.48 -25.27 2.22
N LEU A 31 -13.40 -26.05 2.06
CA LEU A 31 -12.04 -25.62 2.43
C LEU A 31 -11.51 -24.50 1.54
N PHE A 32 -11.90 -24.47 0.25
CA PHE A 32 -11.50 -23.41 -0.66
C PHE A 32 -12.21 -22.07 -0.33
N ILE A 33 -13.49 -22.13 0.05
CA ILE A 33 -14.25 -20.94 0.45
C ILE A 33 -13.74 -20.36 1.77
N VAL A 34 -13.33 -21.22 2.73
CA VAL A 34 -12.74 -20.75 4.00
C VAL A 34 -11.41 -20.04 3.78
N ASN A 35 -10.58 -20.47 2.81
CA ASN A 35 -9.35 -19.76 2.47
C ASN A 35 -9.60 -18.39 1.78
N LEU A 36 -10.67 -18.25 1.01
CA LEU A 36 -11.01 -16.97 0.38
C LEU A 36 -11.55 -15.92 1.38
N CYS A 37 -12.13 -16.35 2.51
CA CYS A 37 -12.60 -15.44 3.54
C CYS A 37 -11.47 -14.88 4.43
N PHE A 38 -10.24 -15.44 4.36
CA PHE A 38 -9.09 -14.98 5.15
C PHE A 38 -8.16 -14.02 4.39
N VAL A 39 -8.47 -13.65 3.17
CA VAL A 39 -7.86 -12.46 2.58
C VAL A 39 -8.48 -11.26 3.31
N LYS A 40 -7.96 -10.95 4.50
CA LYS A 40 -8.12 -9.64 5.09
C LYS A 40 -7.54 -8.67 4.05
N THR A 41 -8.41 -8.03 3.29
CA THR A 41 -8.06 -6.78 2.65
C THR A 41 -7.65 -5.87 3.80
N ASN A 42 -6.35 -5.72 4.01
CA ASN A 42 -5.84 -4.61 4.77
C ASN A 42 -6.31 -3.38 3.98
N SER A 43 -7.51 -2.89 4.30
CA SER A 43 -7.84 -1.52 3.98
C SER A 43 -6.71 -0.73 4.62
N VAL A 44 -5.86 -0.15 3.80
CA VAL A 44 -4.86 0.80 4.23
C VAL A 44 -5.67 1.87 4.95
N ALA A 45 -5.74 1.73 6.28
CA ALA A 45 -6.35 2.74 7.11
C ALA A 45 -5.57 4.01 6.82
N ALA A 46 -6.22 4.90 6.08
CA ALA A 46 -5.72 6.25 5.89
C ALA A 46 -5.44 6.81 7.28
N ASP A 47 -4.26 7.41 7.44
CA ASP A 47 -3.94 8.41 8.45
C ASP A 47 -3.30 8.03 9.79
N ASN A 48 -2.65 6.87 9.94
CA ASN A 48 -1.71 6.68 11.03
C ASN A 48 -0.25 6.51 10.56
N TYR A 49 0.13 7.19 9.49
CA TYR A 49 1.53 7.23 9.07
C TYR A 49 2.36 8.02 10.08
N LYS A 50 3.20 7.30 10.84
CA LYS A 50 4.23 7.93 11.68
C LYS A 50 5.29 8.58 10.79
N PRO A 51 6.00 9.63 11.27
CA PRO A 51 7.10 10.25 10.51
C PRO A 51 8.13 9.27 9.96
N THR A 52 8.38 8.16 10.67
CA THR A 52 9.29 7.09 10.24
C THR A 52 8.87 6.43 8.94
N HIS A 53 7.57 6.22 8.70
CA HIS A 53 7.07 5.62 7.45
C HIS A 53 7.32 6.52 6.24
N TYR A 54 7.13 7.83 6.39
CA TYR A 54 7.41 8.79 5.32
C TYR A 54 8.89 8.86 4.97
N LYS A 55 9.76 8.84 5.99
CA LYS A 55 11.22 8.82 5.79
C LYS A 55 11.68 7.53 5.09
N GLN A 56 11.15 6.37 5.50
CA GLN A 56 11.41 5.10 4.82
C GLN A 56 10.90 5.11 3.37
N TYR A 57 9.72 5.66 3.13
CA TYR A 57 9.18 5.81 1.78
C TYR A 57 10.11 6.61 0.87
N ILE A 58 10.66 7.74 1.36
CA ILE A 58 11.63 8.57 0.63
C ILE A 58 12.89 7.77 0.29
N LEU A 59 13.46 7.04 1.25
CA LEU A 59 14.66 6.21 1.05
C LEU A 59 14.47 5.16 -0.04
N ILE A 60 13.30 4.52 -0.07
CA ILE A 60 12.97 3.50 -1.07
C ILE A 60 12.70 4.13 -2.45
N THR A 61 12.00 5.27 -2.47
CA THR A 61 11.55 5.92 -3.72
C THR A 61 12.70 6.55 -4.50
N LEU A 62 13.62 7.23 -3.81
CA LEU A 62 14.74 7.91 -4.47
C LEU A 62 15.88 6.96 -4.83
N ASN A 63 16.01 5.83 -4.14
CA ASN A 63 17.08 4.84 -4.35
C ASN A 63 18.50 5.47 -4.38
N ASP A 64 18.66 6.63 -3.78
CA ASP A 64 19.90 7.37 -3.58
C ASP A 64 19.89 7.91 -2.14
N PHE A 65 20.81 7.42 -1.34
CA PHE A 65 20.85 7.74 0.09
C PHE A 65 21.13 9.23 0.34
N THR A 66 21.99 9.85 -0.49
CA THR A 66 22.37 11.26 -0.35
C THR A 66 21.18 12.17 -0.65
N GLU A 67 20.51 11.94 -1.77
CA GLU A 67 19.31 12.69 -2.18
C GLU A 67 18.15 12.47 -1.19
N ALA A 68 17.97 11.22 -0.73
CA ALA A 68 16.95 10.91 0.27
C ALA A 68 17.22 11.62 1.61
N TYR A 69 18.47 11.64 2.06
CA TYR A 69 18.86 12.36 3.27
C TYR A 69 18.59 13.86 3.14
N CYS A 70 18.96 14.47 2.02
CA CYS A 70 18.70 15.89 1.75
C CYS A 70 17.20 16.20 1.79
N LEU A 71 16.34 15.34 1.20
CA LEU A 71 14.89 15.54 1.22
C LEU A 71 14.31 15.39 2.63
N VAL A 72 14.77 14.38 3.38
CA VAL A 72 14.34 14.19 4.77
C VAL A 72 14.73 15.37 5.65
N GLU A 73 15.94 15.92 5.49
CA GLU A 73 16.38 17.10 6.23
C GLU A 73 15.53 18.31 5.86
N LEU A 74 15.32 18.56 4.57
CA LEU A 74 14.49 19.67 4.09
C LEU A 74 13.09 19.62 4.66
N TYR A 75 12.39 18.49 4.54
CA TYR A 75 11.01 18.37 5.04
C TYR A 75 10.91 18.38 6.57
N THR A 76 11.96 17.96 7.28
CA THR A 76 12.01 18.11 8.74
C THR A 76 12.08 19.59 9.15
N LYS A 77 12.73 20.44 8.35
CA LYS A 77 12.77 21.89 8.58
C LYS A 77 11.45 22.57 8.23
N GLU A 78 10.78 22.13 7.18
CA GLU A 78 9.49 22.67 6.73
C GLU A 78 8.33 22.24 7.64
N ASN A 79 8.35 20.99 8.07
CA ASN A 79 7.29 20.39 8.89
C ASN A 79 7.91 19.35 9.84
N SER A 80 8.38 19.78 10.98
CA SER A 80 9.09 18.94 11.96
C SER A 80 8.28 17.73 12.42
N ARG A 81 6.95 17.81 12.40
CA ARG A 81 6.04 16.72 12.79
C ARG A 81 5.69 15.77 11.64
N TRP A 82 6.04 16.12 10.40
CA TRP A 82 5.66 15.36 9.21
C TRP A 82 4.14 15.16 9.08
N ASP A 83 3.38 16.15 9.54
CA ASP A 83 1.92 16.10 9.52
C ASP A 83 1.40 16.47 8.12
N PRO A 84 0.73 15.54 7.40
CA PRO A 84 0.17 15.83 6.09
C PRO A 84 -0.97 16.85 6.11
N LYS A 85 -1.52 17.13 7.29
CA LYS A 85 -2.58 18.15 7.48
C LYS A 85 -2.05 19.50 7.91
N ALA A 86 -0.73 19.62 8.15
CA ALA A 86 -0.12 20.89 8.56
C ALA A 86 -0.41 22.02 7.56
N ARG A 87 -0.67 23.20 8.08
CA ARG A 87 -0.90 24.41 7.28
C ARG A 87 -0.13 25.57 7.87
N ASN A 88 0.48 26.35 6.98
CA ASN A 88 1.09 27.62 7.31
C ASN A 88 0.69 28.64 6.23
N GLY A 89 -0.38 29.41 6.46
CA GLY A 89 -0.99 30.25 5.45
C GLY A 89 -1.47 29.45 4.24
N SER A 90 -0.90 29.72 3.08
CA SER A 90 -1.19 29.01 1.82
C SER A 90 -0.39 27.70 1.63
N HIS A 91 0.56 27.40 2.53
CA HIS A 91 1.41 26.22 2.46
C HIS A 91 0.76 25.03 3.15
N VAL A 92 0.87 23.85 2.56
CA VAL A 92 0.12 22.66 2.98
C VAL A 92 1.00 21.42 2.99
N GLY A 93 0.81 20.62 4.05
CA GLY A 93 1.27 19.25 4.12
C GLY A 93 2.74 19.08 4.48
N ILE A 94 3.27 17.87 4.19
CA ILE A 94 4.66 17.53 4.50
C ILE A 94 5.64 18.45 3.77
N PRO A 95 5.49 18.74 2.44
CA PRO A 95 6.41 19.60 1.70
C PRO A 95 6.15 21.09 1.89
N GLN A 96 5.15 21.48 2.66
CA GLN A 96 4.71 22.89 2.78
C GLN A 96 4.56 23.57 1.40
N GLY A 97 3.96 22.83 0.45
CA GLY A 97 3.77 23.33 -0.92
C GLY A 97 2.56 24.24 -1.06
N ARG A 98 2.63 25.23 -1.98
CA ARG A 98 1.53 26.17 -2.29
C ARG A 98 0.55 25.59 -3.31
N SER A 99 -0.04 24.44 -2.99
CA SER A 99 -1.04 23.79 -3.83
C SER A 99 -2.23 23.33 -2.99
N LYS A 100 -3.44 23.74 -3.37
CA LYS A 100 -4.68 23.31 -2.70
C LYS A 100 -4.86 21.78 -2.80
N TRP A 101 -4.38 21.16 -3.88
CA TRP A 101 -4.44 19.72 -4.08
C TRP A 101 -3.73 18.93 -2.97
N LEU A 102 -2.62 19.45 -2.42
CA LEU A 102 -1.92 18.80 -1.31
C LEU A 102 -2.81 18.56 -0.09
N GLY A 103 -3.79 19.43 0.15
CA GLY A 103 -4.75 19.26 1.23
C GLY A 103 -5.81 18.16 1.01
N THR A 104 -5.88 17.58 -0.19
CA THR A 104 -6.87 16.55 -0.56
C THR A 104 -6.28 15.14 -0.65
N VAL A 105 -4.98 14.99 -0.50
CA VAL A 105 -4.26 13.72 -0.66
C VAL A 105 -3.49 13.32 0.59
N ASN A 106 -3.13 12.04 0.68
CA ASN A 106 -2.33 11.52 1.80
C ASN A 106 -0.86 11.97 1.71
N GLY A 107 -0.10 11.78 2.80
CA GLY A 107 1.29 12.24 2.90
C GLY A 107 2.24 11.61 1.87
N VAL A 108 2.02 10.36 1.45
CA VAL A 108 2.82 9.72 0.39
C VAL A 108 2.67 10.47 -0.93
N LYS A 109 1.44 10.79 -1.33
CA LYS A 109 1.16 11.58 -2.54
C LYS A 109 1.70 13.01 -2.46
N GLN A 110 1.74 13.59 -1.26
CA GLN A 110 2.38 14.88 -1.02
C GLN A 110 3.89 14.82 -1.25
N ILE A 111 4.55 13.74 -0.79
CA ILE A 111 5.98 13.51 -1.02
C ILE A 111 6.26 13.31 -2.52
N ASP A 112 5.47 12.49 -3.23
CA ASP A 112 5.60 12.31 -4.68
C ASP A 112 5.51 13.63 -5.45
N TRP A 113 4.56 14.47 -5.05
CA TRP A 113 4.41 15.80 -5.62
C TRP A 113 5.65 16.67 -5.35
N GLY A 114 6.13 16.66 -4.12
CA GLY A 114 7.28 17.44 -3.73
C GLY A 114 8.58 17.01 -4.41
N ILE A 115 8.80 15.71 -4.60
CA ILE A 115 9.93 15.18 -5.37
C ILE A 115 9.89 15.72 -6.82
N LYS A 116 8.73 15.68 -7.47
CA LYS A 116 8.56 16.23 -8.82
C LYS A 116 8.80 17.74 -8.87
N TYR A 117 8.25 18.47 -7.92
CA TYR A 117 8.44 19.91 -7.81
C TYR A 117 9.92 20.28 -7.65
N ILE A 118 10.63 19.60 -6.75
CA ILE A 118 12.05 19.84 -6.48
C ILE A 118 12.90 19.52 -7.70
N ASN A 119 12.68 18.37 -8.36
CA ASN A 119 13.42 18.02 -9.58
C ASN A 119 13.25 19.06 -10.68
N ASN A 120 12.02 19.54 -10.87
CA ASN A 120 11.74 20.56 -11.91
C ASN A 120 12.36 21.92 -11.60
N ARG A 121 12.45 22.30 -10.32
CA ARG A 121 12.88 23.65 -9.92
C ARG A 121 14.36 23.73 -9.57
N TYR A 122 14.91 22.69 -8.94
CA TYR A 122 16.26 22.69 -8.39
C TYR A 122 17.18 21.62 -9.00
N GLY A 123 16.61 20.68 -9.73
CA GLY A 123 17.33 19.58 -10.35
C GLY A 123 17.66 18.42 -9.41
N SER A 124 17.78 18.68 -8.10
CA SER A 124 18.04 17.64 -7.08
C SER A 124 17.54 18.05 -5.70
N MET A 125 17.37 17.06 -4.81
CA MET A 125 16.92 17.28 -3.43
C MET A 125 17.98 18.05 -2.63
N CYS A 126 19.26 17.74 -2.86
CA CYS A 126 20.36 18.42 -2.19
C CYS A 126 20.47 19.89 -2.61
N ASN A 127 20.25 20.21 -3.89
CA ASN A 127 20.20 21.59 -4.35
C ASN A 127 19.05 22.37 -3.72
N ALA A 128 17.90 21.74 -3.54
CA ALA A 128 16.76 22.35 -2.86
C ALA A 128 17.07 22.64 -1.38
N LEU A 129 17.69 21.68 -0.69
CA LEU A 129 18.13 21.86 0.70
C LEU A 129 19.16 22.99 0.83
N ASP A 130 20.13 23.08 -0.06
CA ASP A 130 21.12 24.15 -0.10
C ASP A 130 20.47 25.50 -0.37
N HIS A 131 19.47 25.54 -1.25
CA HIS A 131 18.68 26.75 -1.47
C HIS A 131 17.96 27.17 -0.18
N PHE A 132 17.29 26.20 0.47
CA PHE A 132 16.61 26.46 1.74
C PHE A 132 17.57 26.98 2.83
N LYS A 133 18.76 26.38 2.96
CA LYS A 133 19.77 26.84 3.93
C LYS A 133 20.21 28.29 3.69
N ARG A 134 20.23 28.72 2.44
CA ARG A 134 20.63 30.10 2.09
C ARG A 134 19.48 31.11 2.16
N LYS A 135 18.26 30.69 1.83
CA LYS A 135 17.11 31.59 1.61
C LYS A 135 15.98 31.44 2.64
N GLY A 136 15.95 30.33 3.37
CA GLY A 136 14.88 30.02 4.32
C GLY A 136 13.59 29.48 3.69
N TRP A 137 13.61 29.16 2.38
CA TRP A 137 12.47 28.60 1.63
C TRP A 137 12.95 27.77 0.43
N HIS A 138 12.05 26.89 -0.10
CA HIS A 138 12.30 26.14 -1.34
C HIS A 138 11.09 26.12 -2.27
#